data_0ef052d9172195e290d351ae1c51f528
#
_entry.id   0ef052d9172195e290d351ae1c51f528
#
_cell.length_a   1.000
_cell.length_b   1.000
_cell.length_c   1.000
_cell.angle_alpha   90.00
_cell.angle_beta   90.00
_cell.angle_gamma   90.00
#
_symmetry.space_group_name_H-M   'P 1'
#
loop_
_entity.id
_entity.type
_entity.pdbx_description
1 polymer ?
#
loop_
_entity_poly.entity_id
_entity_poly.type
_entity_poly.pdbx_seq_one_letter_code
_entity_poly.pdbx_strand_id
1 'polypeptide(L)'
;MKTNKSFLLVLIKPSHYDNDGYVIRWWRGGLPSNSLACLYGIAMECRERRILGADFDIDLEAIDETNWKVSVEDLTRSIKAADAGMVMLVGVQSNQFPRSLDIAKQFRRRGVQVAIGGFHVSGTLSMLPECDPAVQEMMDLGVSVFAGEAEGQLEGVLQDAVVGKLKPLYNFLGDLPHLEGQPLPIIPREQIARVAGHTTSFDAGRGCPFQCSFCTIINVQGRKSRRRTADDIEAVIRGNVAQGIYAFFITDDNFARNKDWEALLDRIIEVREKEQWGLSFTIQVDTLCHKLPNFIEKCAKAGVRRCFIGLENINPDSLLGAKKRQNKITDYREMMLAWKQAKVMTVGGYILGFPNDTPASIVHDIKVIQDELPIDLLEFFFLTPLPGSEDHKTLYAKGVAMDPDLNKYDLDHVTVEHSNMSKAEWECAYKLAWDTYYSWRHIETVMRRSAATGGNVGKIKTYALYFKGYHPIEHVHPLEGGVLRLKDRHERRPHLPVEPAWLFYPRYFAQTSVKAVRWATLAIRLEWLARKVKSDPQRLKYMDQALTPVVNEVENLELYKTRSSQAFLDQRRHIEEAQKSKVVAR
;
A
#
# COMPACT_ATOMS: atom_id res chain seq x y z
N MET A 1 6.34 -39.18 -26.06
CA MET A 1 7.40 -39.05 -25.06
C MET A 1 7.51 -37.58 -24.73
N LYS A 2 7.37 -37.14 -23.45
CA LYS A 2 7.75 -35.77 -23.04
C LYS A 2 9.25 -35.65 -23.32
N THR A 3 9.63 -34.86 -24.29
CA THR A 3 11.03 -34.69 -24.69
C THR A 3 11.77 -33.76 -23.72
N ASN A 4 11.07 -32.92 -22.96
CA ASN A 4 11.65 -31.94 -22.03
C ASN A 4 11.24 -32.24 -20.60
N LYS A 5 12.16 -32.04 -19.67
CA LYS A 5 11.93 -32.01 -18.23
C LYS A 5 11.14 -30.76 -17.85
N SER A 6 10.35 -30.84 -16.79
CA SER A 6 9.56 -29.72 -16.30
C SER A 6 10.05 -29.25 -14.93
N PHE A 7 10.11 -27.92 -14.76
CA PHE A 7 10.36 -27.28 -13.47
C PHE A 7 9.12 -26.44 -13.10
N LEU A 8 8.43 -26.78 -12.00
CA LEU A 8 7.29 -26.00 -11.54
C LEU A 8 7.73 -24.95 -10.50
N LEU A 9 7.58 -23.67 -10.85
CA LEU A 9 7.78 -22.55 -9.94
C LEU A 9 6.41 -22.01 -9.47
N VAL A 10 6.15 -22.12 -8.17
CA VAL A 10 4.94 -21.59 -7.53
C VAL A 10 5.28 -20.32 -6.77
N LEU A 11 4.73 -19.19 -7.18
CA LEU A 11 4.86 -17.89 -6.51
C LEU A 11 3.63 -17.64 -5.65
N ILE A 12 3.80 -17.53 -4.34
CA ILE A 12 2.72 -17.28 -3.38
C ILE A 12 2.96 -15.94 -2.68
N LYS A 13 2.04 -15.00 -2.85
CA LYS A 13 1.93 -13.83 -1.98
C LYS A 13 1.05 -14.22 -0.79
N PRO A 14 1.60 -14.38 0.41
CA PRO A 14 0.84 -14.83 1.56
C PRO A 14 -0.12 -13.76 2.06
N SER A 15 -1.18 -14.19 2.74
CA SER A 15 -2.05 -13.34 3.55
C SER A 15 -1.53 -13.29 5.00
N HIS A 16 -2.37 -12.92 5.94
CA HIS A 16 -2.11 -12.94 7.38
C HIS A 16 -3.35 -13.41 8.13
N TYR A 17 -3.30 -13.45 9.46
CA TYR A 17 -4.40 -13.94 10.29
C TYR A 17 -5.25 -12.78 10.82
N ASP A 18 -6.58 -12.99 10.91
CA ASP A 18 -7.45 -12.10 11.67
C ASP A 18 -7.32 -12.33 13.18
N ASN A 19 -8.01 -11.50 13.98
CA ASN A 19 -7.96 -11.57 15.45
C ASN A 19 -8.50 -12.90 16.03
N ASP A 20 -9.31 -13.65 15.27
CA ASP A 20 -9.77 -15.01 15.62
C ASP A 20 -8.76 -16.10 15.20
N GLY A 21 -7.68 -15.72 14.53
CA GLY A 21 -6.62 -16.58 13.99
C GLY A 21 -6.94 -17.20 12.65
N TYR A 22 -7.98 -16.80 11.95
CA TYR A 22 -8.28 -17.28 10.59
C TYR A 22 -7.56 -16.48 9.53
N VAL A 23 -7.11 -17.15 8.46
CA VAL A 23 -6.50 -16.50 7.31
C VAL A 23 -7.45 -15.46 6.69
N ILE A 24 -6.97 -14.25 6.46
CA ILE A 24 -7.72 -13.19 5.79
C ILE A 24 -7.79 -13.51 4.29
N ARG A 25 -8.98 -13.84 3.82
CA ARG A 25 -9.23 -14.11 2.40
C ARG A 25 -10.58 -13.54 1.97
N TRP A 26 -10.61 -13.03 0.75
CA TRP A 26 -11.77 -12.43 0.12
C TRP A 26 -12.13 -13.15 -1.18
N TRP A 27 -13.38 -13.13 -1.58
CA TRP A 27 -13.78 -13.54 -2.93
C TRP A 27 -13.07 -12.68 -4.00
N ARG A 28 -12.92 -11.37 -3.73
CA ARG A 28 -12.06 -10.46 -4.49
C ARG A 28 -11.27 -9.58 -3.53
N GLY A 29 -9.95 -9.56 -3.68
CA GLY A 29 -9.07 -8.69 -2.90
C GLY A 29 -9.21 -7.22 -3.30
N GLY A 30 -8.89 -6.30 -2.38
CA GLY A 30 -9.01 -4.85 -2.62
C GLY A 30 -7.87 -4.27 -3.45
N LEU A 31 -6.65 -4.76 -3.26
CA LEU A 31 -5.44 -4.25 -3.91
C LEU A 31 -4.67 -5.36 -4.63
N PRO A 32 -4.08 -5.08 -5.81
CA PRO A 32 -3.19 -6.01 -6.50
C PRO A 32 -1.80 -6.05 -5.83
N SER A 33 -1.10 -7.18 -5.96
CA SER A 33 0.26 -7.34 -5.46
C SER A 33 1.31 -6.98 -6.53
N ASN A 34 2.04 -5.88 -6.33
CA ASN A 34 3.13 -5.51 -7.23
C ASN A 34 4.32 -6.50 -7.13
N SER A 35 4.66 -6.95 -5.92
CA SER A 35 5.74 -7.93 -5.75
C SER A 35 5.47 -9.22 -6.52
N LEU A 36 4.22 -9.71 -6.50
CA LEU A 36 3.83 -10.88 -7.27
C LEU A 36 3.93 -10.62 -8.77
N ALA A 37 3.49 -9.44 -9.23
CA ALA A 37 3.55 -9.06 -10.65
C ALA A 37 5.01 -8.94 -11.15
N CYS A 38 5.90 -8.32 -10.36
CA CYS A 38 7.33 -8.21 -10.69
C CYS A 38 7.98 -9.59 -10.77
N LEU A 39 7.82 -10.41 -9.73
CA LEU A 39 8.44 -11.74 -9.68
C LEU A 39 7.92 -12.66 -10.80
N TYR A 40 6.61 -12.57 -11.12
CA TYR A 40 6.04 -13.34 -12.21
C TYR A 40 6.63 -12.89 -13.57
N GLY A 41 6.79 -11.59 -13.80
CA GLY A 41 7.43 -11.07 -15.01
C GLY A 41 8.88 -11.52 -15.15
N ILE A 42 9.66 -11.47 -14.06
CA ILE A 42 11.06 -11.95 -14.05
C ILE A 42 11.11 -13.46 -14.32
N ALA A 43 10.20 -14.23 -13.71
CA ALA A 43 10.14 -15.68 -13.93
C ALA A 43 9.72 -16.04 -15.37
N MET A 44 8.84 -15.26 -16.00
CA MET A 44 8.50 -15.40 -17.42
C MET A 44 9.71 -15.17 -18.32
N GLU A 45 10.50 -14.12 -18.06
CA GLU A 45 11.75 -13.89 -18.81
C GLU A 45 12.73 -15.05 -18.64
N CYS A 46 12.90 -15.56 -17.41
CA CYS A 46 13.72 -16.74 -17.14
C CYS A 46 13.26 -17.95 -17.97
N ARG A 47 11.94 -18.16 -18.08
CA ARG A 47 11.35 -19.21 -18.93
C ARG A 47 11.64 -18.97 -20.41
N GLU A 48 11.44 -17.77 -20.92
CA GLU A 48 11.65 -17.44 -22.33
C GLU A 48 13.11 -17.58 -22.74
N ARG A 49 14.04 -17.16 -21.87
CA ARG A 49 15.48 -17.32 -22.06
C ARG A 49 15.99 -18.76 -21.85
N ARG A 50 15.12 -19.67 -21.40
CA ARG A 50 15.47 -21.08 -21.10
C ARG A 50 16.70 -21.21 -20.19
N ILE A 51 16.72 -20.48 -19.09
CA ILE A 51 17.90 -20.36 -18.20
C ILE A 51 18.28 -21.69 -17.51
N LEU A 52 17.39 -22.67 -17.48
CA LEU A 52 17.65 -24.01 -16.94
C LEU A 52 18.18 -24.99 -18.02
N GLY A 53 18.44 -24.50 -19.24
CA GLY A 53 18.86 -25.31 -20.38
C GLY A 53 17.71 -25.66 -21.32
N ALA A 54 18.07 -26.10 -22.54
CA ALA A 54 17.11 -26.42 -23.59
C ALA A 54 16.18 -27.60 -23.24
N ASP A 55 16.62 -28.45 -22.33
CA ASP A 55 15.89 -29.66 -21.91
C ASP A 55 14.88 -29.41 -20.78
N PHE A 56 14.83 -28.20 -20.23
CA PHE A 56 13.90 -27.82 -19.16
C PHE A 56 12.90 -26.77 -19.61
N ASP A 57 11.62 -27.03 -19.36
CA ASP A 57 10.54 -26.04 -19.45
C ASP A 57 10.15 -25.58 -18.05
N ILE A 58 10.03 -24.26 -17.83
CA ILE A 58 9.58 -23.67 -16.56
C ILE A 58 8.08 -23.44 -16.63
N ASP A 59 7.33 -24.15 -15.80
CA ASP A 59 5.91 -23.91 -15.56
C ASP A 59 5.74 -22.94 -14.40
N LEU A 60 4.85 -21.94 -14.55
CA LEU A 60 4.64 -20.86 -13.57
C LEU A 60 3.22 -20.90 -13.01
N GLU A 61 3.11 -20.87 -11.69
CA GLU A 61 1.86 -20.67 -10.99
C GLU A 61 1.98 -19.48 -10.03
N ALA A 62 1.02 -18.53 -10.09
CA ALA A 62 0.99 -17.37 -9.22
C ALA A 62 -0.27 -17.38 -8.36
N ILE A 63 -0.14 -17.19 -7.05
CA ILE A 63 -1.23 -17.23 -6.07
C ILE A 63 -1.13 -16.01 -5.15
N ASP A 64 -2.15 -15.17 -5.16
CA ASP A 64 -2.37 -14.20 -4.09
C ASP A 64 -3.33 -14.80 -3.06
N GLU A 65 -2.83 -15.16 -1.87
CA GLU A 65 -3.63 -15.79 -0.83
C GLU A 65 -4.75 -14.88 -0.29
N THR A 66 -4.69 -13.58 -0.54
CA THR A 66 -5.77 -12.68 -0.15
C THR A 66 -7.08 -12.93 -0.91
N ASN A 67 -7.01 -13.65 -2.05
CA ASN A 67 -8.19 -13.97 -2.88
C ASN A 67 -8.21 -15.40 -3.45
N TRP A 68 -7.15 -16.18 -3.21
CA TRP A 68 -7.06 -17.59 -3.57
C TRP A 68 -6.73 -18.46 -2.35
N LYS A 69 -7.21 -19.69 -2.33
CA LYS A 69 -6.81 -20.67 -1.32
C LYS A 69 -5.47 -21.29 -1.69
N VAL A 70 -4.52 -21.29 -0.77
CA VAL A 70 -3.28 -22.06 -0.91
C VAL A 70 -3.53 -23.50 -0.47
N SER A 71 -3.68 -24.42 -1.44
CA SER A 71 -3.75 -25.86 -1.17
C SER A 71 -2.34 -26.44 -1.16
N VAL A 72 -1.73 -26.53 0.01
CA VAL A 72 -0.36 -27.08 0.15
C VAL A 72 -0.28 -28.51 -0.37
N GLU A 73 -1.35 -29.30 -0.20
CA GLU A 73 -1.39 -30.69 -0.65
C GLU A 73 -1.41 -30.81 -2.18
N ASP A 74 -2.29 -30.04 -2.86
CA ASP A 74 -2.40 -30.07 -4.33
C ASP A 74 -1.14 -29.52 -4.98
N LEU A 75 -0.62 -28.40 -4.48
CA LEU A 75 0.64 -27.81 -4.96
C LEU A 75 1.83 -28.76 -4.77
N THR A 76 1.90 -29.45 -3.63
CA THR A 76 2.94 -30.49 -3.40
C THR A 76 2.83 -31.61 -4.41
N ARG A 77 1.61 -32.05 -4.74
CA ARG A 77 1.37 -33.09 -5.73
C ARG A 77 1.82 -32.64 -7.12
N SER A 78 1.48 -31.40 -7.51
CA SER A 78 1.90 -30.84 -8.79
C SER A 78 3.42 -30.69 -8.89
N ILE A 79 4.08 -30.18 -7.84
CA ILE A 79 5.54 -30.05 -7.80
C ILE A 79 6.24 -31.42 -7.89
N LYS A 80 5.72 -32.43 -7.19
CA LYS A 80 6.28 -33.79 -7.25
C LYS A 80 5.98 -34.53 -8.56
N ALA A 81 5.01 -34.09 -9.33
CA ALA A 81 4.72 -34.61 -10.67
C ALA A 81 5.64 -34.00 -11.74
N ALA A 82 6.26 -32.84 -11.47
CA ALA A 82 7.32 -32.28 -12.28
C ALA A 82 8.69 -32.93 -11.95
N ASP A 83 9.67 -32.76 -12.84
CA ASP A 83 11.03 -33.29 -12.62
C ASP A 83 11.77 -32.51 -11.51
N ALA A 84 11.46 -31.22 -11.35
CA ALA A 84 11.92 -30.38 -10.24
C ALA A 84 10.90 -29.27 -9.98
N GLY A 85 11.06 -28.55 -8.86
CA GLY A 85 10.22 -27.38 -8.58
C GLY A 85 10.43 -26.83 -7.18
N MET A 86 9.87 -25.64 -6.96
CA MET A 86 9.96 -24.95 -5.67
C MET A 86 8.76 -24.02 -5.45
N VAL A 87 8.60 -23.59 -4.20
CA VAL A 87 7.68 -22.55 -3.78
C VAL A 87 8.49 -21.31 -3.39
N MET A 88 8.06 -20.14 -3.85
CA MET A 88 8.56 -18.84 -3.38
C MET A 88 7.43 -18.08 -2.67
N LEU A 89 7.67 -17.69 -1.41
CA LEU A 89 6.82 -16.79 -0.63
C LEU A 89 7.29 -15.37 -0.90
N VAL A 90 6.49 -14.61 -1.68
CA VAL A 90 6.95 -13.36 -2.31
C VAL A 90 6.32 -12.12 -1.68
N GLY A 91 7.10 -11.04 -1.58
CA GLY A 91 6.63 -9.74 -1.10
C GLY A 91 6.16 -9.74 0.35
N VAL A 92 6.74 -10.62 1.19
CA VAL A 92 6.30 -10.85 2.56
C VAL A 92 6.53 -9.62 3.42
N GLN A 93 5.44 -9.08 3.96
CA GLN A 93 5.42 -8.00 4.96
C GLN A 93 5.49 -8.58 6.38
N SER A 94 5.73 -7.73 7.38
CA SER A 94 5.87 -8.21 8.77
C SER A 94 4.63 -8.93 9.29
N ASN A 95 3.42 -8.40 9.03
CA ASN A 95 2.16 -9.04 9.42
C ASN A 95 1.88 -10.37 8.70
N GLN A 96 2.47 -10.57 7.52
CA GLN A 96 2.34 -11.79 6.72
C GLN A 96 3.36 -12.87 7.10
N PHE A 97 4.42 -12.49 7.81
CA PHE A 97 5.51 -13.41 8.13
C PHE A 97 5.08 -14.64 8.94
N PRO A 98 4.23 -14.53 9.99
CA PRO A 98 3.73 -15.71 10.72
C PRO A 98 2.98 -16.70 9.82
N ARG A 99 2.14 -16.20 8.91
CA ARG A 99 1.44 -17.06 7.93
C ARG A 99 2.43 -17.70 6.95
N SER A 100 3.43 -16.96 6.51
CA SER A 100 4.49 -17.47 5.63
C SER A 100 5.27 -18.61 6.29
N LEU A 101 5.59 -18.47 7.57
CA LEU A 101 6.27 -19.51 8.35
C LEU A 101 5.42 -20.80 8.41
N ASP A 102 4.12 -20.66 8.66
CA ASP A 102 3.21 -21.81 8.72
C ASP A 102 3.05 -22.51 7.36
N ILE A 103 3.00 -21.78 6.26
CA ILE A 103 3.00 -22.33 4.89
C ILE A 103 4.33 -23.02 4.61
N ALA A 104 5.46 -22.38 4.91
CA ALA A 104 6.80 -22.91 4.70
C ALA A 104 7.00 -24.25 5.45
N LYS A 105 6.63 -24.30 6.75
CA LYS A 105 6.66 -25.53 7.57
C LYS A 105 5.91 -26.68 6.90
N GLN A 106 4.74 -26.42 6.32
CA GLN A 106 3.95 -27.45 5.67
C GLN A 106 4.59 -27.98 4.39
N PHE A 107 5.16 -27.13 3.54
CA PHE A 107 5.88 -27.54 2.33
C PHE A 107 7.19 -28.27 2.68
N ARG A 108 7.98 -27.75 3.63
CA ARG A 108 9.25 -28.37 4.04
C ARG A 108 9.05 -29.78 4.61
N ARG A 109 8.02 -29.99 5.44
CA ARG A 109 7.65 -31.33 5.94
C ARG A 109 7.31 -32.32 4.82
N ARG A 110 6.93 -31.83 3.65
CA ARG A 110 6.62 -32.65 2.45
C ARG A 110 7.80 -32.77 1.48
N GLY A 111 8.96 -32.24 1.86
CA GLY A 111 10.19 -32.30 1.06
C GLY A 111 10.24 -31.32 -0.11
N VAL A 112 9.37 -30.30 -0.13
CA VAL A 112 9.36 -29.26 -1.16
C VAL A 112 10.39 -28.19 -0.81
N GLN A 113 11.15 -27.72 -1.79
CA GLN A 113 12.05 -26.58 -1.67
C GLN A 113 11.24 -25.29 -1.52
N VAL A 114 11.61 -24.42 -0.57
CA VAL A 114 10.93 -23.14 -0.30
C VAL A 114 11.94 -22.02 -0.21
N ALA A 115 11.62 -20.88 -0.82
CA ALA A 115 12.30 -19.61 -0.59
C ALA A 115 11.32 -18.55 -0.08
N ILE A 116 11.83 -17.55 0.66
CA ILE A 116 11.06 -16.43 1.17
C ILE A 116 11.79 -15.13 0.92
N GLY A 117 11.08 -14.10 0.44
CA GLY A 117 11.60 -12.75 0.25
C GLY A 117 10.54 -11.69 0.43
N GLY A 118 10.97 -10.46 0.68
CA GLY A 118 10.08 -9.31 0.88
C GLY A 118 10.62 -8.32 1.90
N PHE A 119 9.79 -7.33 2.22
CA PHE A 119 10.22 -6.21 3.07
C PHE A 119 10.58 -6.63 4.50
N HIS A 120 9.92 -7.63 5.08
CA HIS A 120 10.25 -8.08 6.43
C HIS A 120 11.69 -8.63 6.50
N VAL A 121 12.00 -9.63 5.66
CA VAL A 121 13.35 -10.25 5.63
C VAL A 121 14.43 -9.25 5.22
N SER A 122 14.18 -8.48 4.14
CA SER A 122 15.13 -7.49 3.66
C SER A 122 15.34 -6.37 4.69
N GLY A 123 14.29 -5.93 5.34
CA GLY A 123 14.33 -4.86 6.35
C GLY A 123 15.07 -5.26 7.61
N THR A 124 14.81 -6.44 8.17
CA THR A 124 15.53 -6.94 9.35
C THR A 124 17.00 -7.11 9.06
N LEU A 125 17.36 -7.77 7.96
CA LEU A 125 18.77 -7.99 7.58
C LEU A 125 19.51 -6.69 7.22
N SER A 126 18.82 -5.65 6.76
CA SER A 126 19.45 -4.36 6.44
C SER A 126 19.71 -3.50 7.67
N MET A 127 18.88 -3.63 8.72
CA MET A 127 18.84 -2.66 9.82
C MET A 127 19.29 -3.23 11.16
N LEU A 128 19.14 -4.52 11.42
CA LEU A 128 19.54 -5.14 12.66
C LEU A 128 21.00 -5.63 12.59
N PRO A 129 21.77 -5.56 13.69
CA PRO A 129 23.15 -6.03 13.74
C PRO A 129 23.26 -7.56 13.71
N GLU A 130 22.22 -8.25 14.19
CA GLU A 130 22.13 -9.71 14.24
C GLU A 130 20.93 -10.19 13.44
N CYS A 131 20.96 -11.46 13.03
CA CYS A 131 19.82 -12.06 12.35
C CYS A 131 18.62 -12.11 13.28
N ASP A 132 17.48 -11.65 12.78
CA ASP A 132 16.21 -11.74 13.50
C ASP A 132 15.88 -13.21 13.82
N PRO A 133 15.47 -13.54 15.08
CA PRO A 133 15.20 -14.93 15.47
C PRO A 133 14.15 -15.64 14.59
N ALA A 134 13.15 -14.92 14.12
CA ALA A 134 12.12 -15.49 13.25
C ALA A 134 12.65 -15.78 11.83
N VAL A 135 13.54 -14.94 11.32
CA VAL A 135 14.27 -15.19 10.06
C VAL A 135 15.23 -16.35 10.22
N GLN A 136 15.91 -16.46 11.37
CA GLN A 136 16.79 -17.60 11.68
C GLN A 136 15.98 -18.91 11.73
N GLU A 137 14.80 -18.92 12.36
CA GLU A 137 13.89 -20.09 12.37
C GLU A 137 13.57 -20.56 10.93
N MET A 138 13.33 -19.64 10.00
CA MET A 138 13.11 -20.00 8.59
C MET A 138 14.32 -20.72 8.00
N MET A 139 15.55 -20.23 8.23
CA MET A 139 16.76 -20.86 7.72
C MET A 139 16.99 -22.25 8.37
N ASP A 140 16.73 -22.39 9.65
CA ASP A 140 16.85 -23.66 10.39
C ASP A 140 15.87 -24.72 9.89
N LEU A 141 14.71 -24.29 9.37
CA LEU A 141 13.75 -25.17 8.68
C LEU A 141 14.20 -25.58 7.26
N GLY A 142 15.34 -25.07 6.79
CA GLY A 142 15.84 -25.27 5.44
C GLY A 142 15.09 -24.45 4.38
N VAL A 143 14.49 -23.34 4.77
CA VAL A 143 13.91 -22.34 3.86
C VAL A 143 15.01 -21.39 3.42
N SER A 144 15.12 -21.12 2.13
CA SER A 144 16.08 -20.16 1.58
C SER A 144 15.57 -18.74 1.75
N VAL A 145 16.32 -17.89 2.43
CA VAL A 145 15.99 -16.48 2.64
C VAL A 145 16.58 -15.66 1.49
N PHE A 146 15.74 -14.82 0.86
CA PHE A 146 16.14 -13.92 -0.20
C PHE A 146 15.96 -12.46 0.26
N ALA A 147 17.06 -11.71 0.36
CA ALA A 147 17.08 -10.31 0.76
C ALA A 147 17.54 -9.43 -0.40
N GLY A 148 16.78 -8.38 -0.70
CA GLY A 148 17.03 -7.47 -1.82
C GLY A 148 16.02 -7.60 -2.95
N GLU A 149 16.40 -7.13 -4.14
CA GLU A 149 15.57 -7.15 -5.35
C GLU A 149 15.96 -8.31 -6.26
N ALA A 150 15.00 -8.85 -7.01
CA ALA A 150 15.17 -10.12 -7.73
C ALA A 150 15.65 -9.96 -9.18
N GLU A 151 15.62 -8.74 -9.71
CA GLU A 151 16.08 -8.43 -11.06
C GLU A 151 17.54 -8.86 -11.26
N GLY A 152 17.80 -9.70 -12.26
CA GLY A 152 19.12 -10.26 -12.55
C GLY A 152 19.61 -11.34 -11.57
N GLN A 153 18.87 -11.61 -10.46
CA GLN A 153 19.29 -12.53 -9.40
C GLN A 153 18.48 -13.84 -9.37
N LEU A 154 17.25 -13.83 -9.89
CA LEU A 154 16.34 -14.99 -9.84
C LEU A 154 16.92 -16.19 -10.61
N GLU A 155 17.61 -15.95 -11.72
CA GLU A 155 18.22 -16.99 -12.54
C GLU A 155 19.12 -17.93 -11.71
N GLY A 156 20.04 -17.38 -10.91
CA GLY A 156 20.92 -18.16 -10.06
C GLY A 156 20.18 -18.96 -8.99
N VAL A 157 19.09 -18.43 -8.44
CA VAL A 157 18.24 -19.16 -7.48
C VAL A 157 17.55 -20.35 -8.14
N LEU A 158 17.02 -20.19 -9.37
CA LEU A 158 16.37 -21.27 -10.11
C LEU A 158 17.37 -22.35 -10.54
N GLN A 159 18.61 -21.96 -10.93
CA GLN A 159 19.68 -22.91 -11.24
C GLN A 159 20.11 -23.72 -10.02
N ASP A 160 20.22 -23.10 -8.84
CA ASP A 160 20.49 -23.83 -7.58
C ASP A 160 19.30 -24.74 -7.20
N ALA A 161 18.06 -24.30 -7.44
CA ALA A 161 16.86 -25.06 -7.12
C ALA A 161 16.70 -26.32 -7.97
N VAL A 162 17.00 -26.26 -9.28
CA VAL A 162 16.84 -27.41 -10.18
C VAL A 162 17.76 -28.58 -9.81
N VAL A 163 18.91 -28.28 -9.19
CA VAL A 163 19.86 -29.30 -8.69
C VAL A 163 19.71 -29.58 -7.19
N GLY A 164 18.70 -28.99 -6.53
CA GLY A 164 18.42 -29.22 -5.10
C GLY A 164 19.45 -28.60 -4.15
N LYS A 165 20.15 -27.53 -4.57
CA LYS A 165 21.26 -26.90 -3.83
C LYS A 165 20.99 -25.43 -3.47
N LEU A 166 19.74 -25.12 -3.08
CA LEU A 166 19.42 -23.78 -2.60
C LEU A 166 20.31 -23.38 -1.40
N LYS A 167 20.83 -22.16 -1.43
CA LYS A 167 21.60 -21.58 -0.30
C LYS A 167 20.64 -21.17 0.82
N PRO A 168 21.07 -21.24 2.09
CA PRO A 168 20.25 -20.74 3.20
C PRO A 168 19.90 -19.25 3.05
N LEU A 169 20.85 -18.45 2.52
CA LEU A 169 20.69 -17.01 2.35
C LEU A 169 21.23 -16.55 0.99
N TYR A 170 20.39 -15.83 0.25
CA TYR A 170 20.76 -15.00 -0.91
C TYR A 170 20.61 -13.54 -0.49
N ASN A 171 21.73 -12.83 -0.34
CA ASN A 171 21.75 -11.45 0.13
C ASN A 171 22.26 -10.50 -0.95
N PHE A 172 21.34 -9.71 -1.51
CA PHE A 172 21.58 -8.72 -2.56
C PHE A 172 21.19 -7.30 -2.13
N LEU A 173 21.14 -7.03 -0.82
CA LEU A 173 20.77 -5.71 -0.28
C LEU A 173 21.70 -4.58 -0.73
N GLY A 174 22.96 -4.90 -1.05
CA GLY A 174 23.94 -3.94 -1.59
C GLY A 174 23.86 -3.74 -3.10
N ASP A 175 23.09 -4.59 -3.81
CA ASP A 175 22.97 -4.61 -5.26
C ASP A 175 21.58 -4.14 -5.69
N LEU A 176 21.45 -2.83 -5.87
CA LEU A 176 20.18 -2.22 -6.29
C LEU A 176 20.16 -2.10 -7.83
N PRO A 177 19.38 -2.93 -8.54
CA PRO A 177 19.40 -2.98 -10.00
C PRO A 177 18.86 -1.69 -10.62
N HIS A 178 19.36 -1.33 -11.80
CA HIS A 178 18.67 -0.40 -12.68
C HIS A 178 17.38 -1.04 -13.16
N LEU A 179 16.31 -0.26 -13.32
CA LEU A 179 15.01 -0.77 -13.74
C LEU A 179 14.74 -0.65 -15.25
N GLU A 180 15.53 0.15 -15.93
CA GLU A 180 15.50 0.31 -17.39
C GLU A 180 15.75 -1.04 -18.09
N GLY A 181 14.84 -1.46 -18.96
CA GLY A 181 14.93 -2.72 -19.71
C GLY A 181 14.78 -3.99 -18.86
N GLN A 182 14.49 -3.88 -17.55
CA GLN A 182 14.22 -5.05 -16.72
C GLN A 182 12.85 -5.66 -17.04
N PRO A 183 12.64 -6.96 -16.74
CA PRO A 183 11.38 -7.63 -16.96
C PRO A 183 10.20 -6.83 -16.43
N LEU A 184 9.12 -6.79 -17.22
CA LEU A 184 7.97 -5.95 -16.93
C LEU A 184 7.04 -6.63 -15.92
N PRO A 185 6.49 -5.89 -14.93
CA PRO A 185 5.48 -6.42 -14.04
C PRO A 185 4.25 -6.86 -14.81
N ILE A 186 3.93 -8.14 -14.72
CA ILE A 186 2.75 -8.73 -15.34
C ILE A 186 2.21 -9.84 -14.44
N ILE A 187 0.89 -10.02 -14.45
CA ILE A 187 0.24 -11.11 -13.74
C ILE A 187 -0.87 -11.69 -14.62
N PRO A 188 -1.16 -13.01 -14.55
CA PRO A 188 -2.23 -13.61 -15.34
C PRO A 188 -3.58 -12.95 -15.11
N ARG A 189 -4.40 -12.84 -16.16
CA ARG A 189 -5.75 -12.26 -16.11
C ARG A 189 -6.64 -12.89 -15.04
N GLU A 190 -6.49 -14.18 -14.81
CA GLU A 190 -7.26 -14.94 -13.81
C GLU A 190 -7.03 -14.40 -12.39
N GLN A 191 -5.79 -13.98 -12.09
CA GLN A 191 -5.45 -13.34 -10.83
C GLN A 191 -6.07 -11.94 -10.74
N ILE A 192 -6.00 -11.15 -11.81
CA ILE A 192 -6.57 -9.79 -11.85
C ILE A 192 -8.10 -9.84 -11.75
N ALA A 193 -8.75 -10.86 -12.30
CA ALA A 193 -10.19 -11.07 -12.18
C ALA A 193 -10.65 -11.23 -10.72
N ARG A 194 -9.75 -11.62 -9.82
CA ARG A 194 -9.96 -11.71 -8.36
C ARG A 194 -9.59 -10.43 -7.60
N VAL A 195 -9.24 -9.35 -8.30
CA VAL A 195 -9.03 -8.03 -7.70
C VAL A 195 -10.26 -7.15 -7.95
N ALA A 196 -10.70 -6.42 -6.94
CA ALA A 196 -11.83 -5.50 -7.05
C ALA A 196 -11.50 -4.39 -8.07
N GLY A 197 -12.44 -4.14 -9.00
CA GLY A 197 -12.23 -3.16 -10.07
C GLY A 197 -11.29 -3.62 -11.18
N HIS A 198 -10.86 -4.89 -11.22
CA HIS A 198 -9.93 -5.45 -12.21
C HIS A 198 -8.68 -4.57 -12.38
N THR A 199 -8.13 -4.14 -11.25
CA THR A 199 -6.93 -3.29 -11.20
C THR A 199 -5.69 -4.15 -11.11
N THR A 200 -4.65 -3.82 -11.88
CA THR A 200 -3.29 -4.36 -11.70
C THR A 200 -2.35 -3.29 -11.18
N SER A 201 -1.12 -3.67 -10.84
CA SER A 201 -0.09 -2.75 -10.37
C SER A 201 1.20 -2.91 -11.14
N PHE A 202 1.97 -1.84 -11.19
CA PHE A 202 3.35 -1.83 -11.66
C PHE A 202 4.12 -0.69 -10.98
N ASP A 203 5.43 -0.83 -10.90
CA ASP A 203 6.37 0.22 -10.49
C ASP A 203 6.92 0.93 -11.73
N ALA A 204 6.81 2.24 -11.79
CA ALA A 204 7.53 3.08 -12.73
C ALA A 204 8.90 3.48 -12.20
N GLY A 205 9.08 3.40 -10.87
CA GLY A 205 10.34 3.62 -10.17
C GLY A 205 10.33 3.09 -8.76
N ARG A 206 11.53 2.94 -8.16
CA ARG A 206 11.76 2.52 -6.78
C ARG A 206 12.74 3.42 -6.08
N GLY A 207 12.62 3.51 -4.75
CA GLY A 207 13.45 4.33 -3.89
C GLY A 207 12.94 5.75 -3.72
N CYS A 208 13.19 6.33 -2.53
CA CYS A 208 12.67 7.63 -2.14
C CYS A 208 13.79 8.50 -1.53
N PRO A 209 13.97 9.77 -1.95
CA PRO A 209 15.06 10.62 -1.48
C PRO A 209 14.89 11.13 -0.04
N PHE A 210 13.73 10.95 0.56
CA PHE A 210 13.42 11.44 1.90
C PHE A 210 14.00 10.55 3.02
N GLN A 211 13.85 10.96 4.28
CA GLN A 211 14.53 10.34 5.42
C GLN A 211 13.58 10.02 6.57
N CYS A 212 12.30 9.74 6.26
CA CYS A 212 11.29 9.46 7.29
C CYS A 212 11.72 8.28 8.17
N SER A 213 11.76 8.46 9.49
CA SER A 213 12.30 7.47 10.43
C SER A 213 11.46 6.19 10.51
N PHE A 214 10.15 6.29 10.31
CA PHE A 214 9.22 5.17 10.31
C PHE A 214 9.24 4.33 9.01
N CYS A 215 9.88 4.84 7.93
CA CYS A 215 9.80 4.24 6.61
C CYS A 215 10.86 3.14 6.40
N THR A 216 10.43 1.96 5.95
CA THR A 216 11.30 0.83 5.63
C THR A 216 11.91 0.93 4.23
N ILE A 217 11.24 1.57 3.30
CA ILE A 217 11.56 1.59 1.87
C ILE A 217 12.95 2.13 1.60
N ILE A 218 13.29 3.27 2.20
CA ILE A 218 14.59 3.94 2.00
C ILE A 218 15.78 3.10 2.45
N ASN A 219 15.57 2.13 3.33
CA ASN A 219 16.59 1.26 3.87
C ASN A 219 16.70 -0.07 3.09
N VAL A 220 15.68 -0.43 2.31
CA VAL A 220 15.65 -1.65 1.49
C VAL A 220 15.84 -1.33 0.00
N GLN A 221 15.11 -0.36 -0.53
CA GLN A 221 15.14 0.02 -1.95
C GLN A 221 16.04 1.24 -2.24
N GLY A 222 16.62 1.84 -1.19
CA GLY A 222 17.56 2.94 -1.31
C GLY A 222 16.92 4.33 -1.44
N ARG A 223 17.79 5.33 -1.45
CA ARG A 223 17.44 6.76 -1.44
C ARG A 223 17.56 7.44 -2.80
N LYS A 224 17.88 6.70 -3.85
CA LYS A 224 17.94 7.20 -5.22
C LYS A 224 16.76 6.65 -6.00
N SER A 225 16.01 7.51 -6.67
CA SER A 225 14.98 7.08 -7.60
C SER A 225 15.64 6.32 -8.76
N ARG A 226 15.37 5.02 -8.86
CA ARG A 226 15.69 4.14 -9.99
C ARG A 226 14.39 3.99 -10.79
N ARG A 227 14.42 3.97 -12.09
CA ARG A 227 13.23 4.18 -12.91
C ARG A 227 13.24 3.31 -14.15
N ARG A 228 12.02 3.03 -14.62
CA ARG A 228 11.74 2.45 -15.93
C ARG A 228 11.67 3.57 -16.97
N THR A 229 11.91 3.25 -18.22
CA THR A 229 11.76 4.19 -19.32
C THR A 229 10.29 4.41 -19.71
N ALA A 230 10.02 5.43 -20.51
CA ALA A 230 8.69 5.65 -21.07
C ALA A 230 8.25 4.49 -21.99
N ASP A 231 9.19 3.85 -22.67
CA ASP A 231 8.93 2.67 -23.51
C ASP A 231 8.55 1.45 -22.67
N ASP A 232 9.22 1.23 -21.53
CA ASP A 232 8.87 0.18 -20.58
C ASP A 232 7.43 0.37 -20.07
N ILE A 233 7.06 1.61 -19.71
CA ILE A 233 5.71 1.92 -19.21
C ILE A 233 4.65 1.71 -20.30
N GLU A 234 4.91 2.13 -21.53
CA GLU A 234 4.02 1.85 -22.66
C GLU A 234 3.85 0.34 -22.85
N ALA A 235 4.94 -0.43 -22.80
CA ALA A 235 4.89 -1.88 -22.96
C ALA A 235 4.09 -2.56 -21.83
N VAL A 236 4.25 -2.13 -20.56
CA VAL A 236 3.43 -2.60 -19.43
C VAL A 236 1.95 -2.33 -19.68
N ILE A 237 1.61 -1.10 -20.10
CA ILE A 237 0.22 -0.72 -20.37
C ILE A 237 -0.36 -1.57 -21.51
N ARG A 238 0.34 -1.67 -22.66
CA ARG A 238 -0.10 -2.46 -23.81
C ARG A 238 -0.29 -3.94 -23.47
N GLY A 239 0.65 -4.55 -22.76
CA GLY A 239 0.56 -5.95 -22.33
C GLY A 239 -0.65 -6.22 -21.43
N ASN A 240 -0.98 -5.30 -20.53
CA ASN A 240 -2.16 -5.43 -19.67
C ASN A 240 -3.47 -5.10 -20.43
N VAL A 241 -3.48 -4.09 -21.30
CA VAL A 241 -4.65 -3.78 -22.13
C VAL A 241 -4.99 -4.93 -23.09
N ALA A 242 -3.99 -5.66 -23.60
CA ALA A 242 -4.20 -6.88 -24.40
C ALA A 242 -4.96 -7.96 -23.60
N GLN A 243 -4.88 -7.96 -22.27
CA GLN A 243 -5.66 -8.80 -21.37
C GLN A 243 -7.01 -8.18 -20.97
N GLY A 244 -7.37 -6.99 -21.49
CA GLY A 244 -8.59 -6.25 -21.14
C GLY A 244 -8.51 -5.47 -19.83
N ILE A 245 -7.33 -5.11 -19.36
CA ILE A 245 -7.09 -4.38 -18.11
C ILE A 245 -6.74 -2.92 -18.42
N TYR A 246 -7.54 -1.99 -17.87
CA TYR A 246 -7.42 -0.54 -18.09
C TYR A 246 -7.22 0.27 -16.81
N ALA A 247 -7.21 -0.40 -15.65
CA ALA A 247 -7.03 0.25 -14.35
C ALA A 247 -5.71 -0.19 -13.72
N PHE A 248 -4.91 0.79 -13.27
CA PHE A 248 -3.55 0.59 -12.80
C PHE A 248 -3.30 1.30 -11.47
N PHE A 249 -2.51 0.67 -10.62
CA PHE A 249 -1.88 1.30 -9.48
C PHE A 249 -0.38 1.41 -9.75
N ILE A 250 0.13 2.62 -9.93
CA ILE A 250 1.57 2.89 -10.00
C ILE A 250 2.09 2.92 -8.58
N THR A 251 2.91 1.94 -8.22
CA THR A 251 3.32 1.66 -6.85
C THR A 251 4.63 2.34 -6.45
N ASP A 252 5.10 3.31 -7.24
CA ASP A 252 6.24 4.13 -6.84
C ASP A 252 6.04 4.66 -5.43
N ASP A 253 7.06 4.58 -4.59
CA ASP A 253 7.02 5.10 -3.22
C ASP A 253 6.72 6.60 -3.18
N ASN A 254 7.07 7.28 -4.27
CA ASN A 254 6.80 8.69 -4.49
C ASN A 254 6.94 9.05 -5.97
N PHE A 255 5.86 8.94 -6.71
CA PHE A 255 5.86 9.19 -8.15
C PHE A 255 6.31 10.61 -8.51
N ALA A 256 6.01 11.62 -7.67
CA ALA A 256 6.46 12.99 -7.87
C ALA A 256 7.99 13.17 -7.76
N ARG A 257 8.72 12.17 -7.23
CA ARG A 257 10.18 12.17 -7.13
C ARG A 257 10.84 11.24 -8.15
N ASN A 258 10.07 10.57 -8.98
CA ASN A 258 10.58 9.91 -10.17
C ASN A 258 11.11 11.00 -11.13
N LYS A 259 12.40 10.96 -11.47
CA LYS A 259 13.03 12.04 -12.25
C LYS A 259 12.50 12.14 -13.68
N ASP A 260 11.94 11.06 -14.21
CA ASP A 260 11.38 10.98 -15.57
C ASP A 260 9.85 11.08 -15.59
N TRP A 261 9.23 11.49 -14.46
CA TRP A 261 7.79 11.58 -14.29
C TRP A 261 7.10 12.31 -15.46
N GLU A 262 7.74 13.34 -15.99
CA GLU A 262 7.19 14.15 -17.10
C GLU A 262 7.16 13.35 -18.40
N ALA A 263 8.27 12.73 -18.78
CA ALA A 263 8.35 11.87 -19.97
C ALA A 263 7.40 10.67 -19.88
N LEU A 264 7.27 10.08 -18.69
CA LEU A 264 6.34 8.97 -18.44
C LEU A 264 4.88 9.40 -18.62
N LEU A 265 4.49 10.55 -18.05
CA LEU A 265 3.13 11.08 -18.20
C LEU A 265 2.84 11.50 -19.64
N ASP A 266 3.79 12.12 -20.33
CA ASP A 266 3.63 12.51 -21.74
C ASP A 266 3.41 11.27 -22.63
N ARG A 267 4.17 10.20 -22.42
CA ARG A 267 3.97 8.94 -23.15
C ARG A 267 2.60 8.32 -22.85
N ILE A 268 2.15 8.32 -21.58
CA ILE A 268 0.82 7.80 -21.22
C ILE A 268 -0.28 8.65 -21.89
N ILE A 269 -0.12 9.98 -21.93
CA ILE A 269 -1.07 10.89 -22.61
C ILE A 269 -1.12 10.55 -24.11
N GLU A 270 0.04 10.45 -24.77
CA GLU A 270 0.14 10.10 -26.19
C GLU A 270 -0.56 8.77 -26.52
N VAL A 271 -0.24 7.71 -25.76
CA VAL A 271 -0.87 6.39 -25.94
C VAL A 271 -2.38 6.48 -25.74
N ARG A 272 -2.82 7.18 -24.71
CA ARG A 272 -4.23 7.34 -24.38
C ARG A 272 -5.00 8.10 -25.45
N GLU A 273 -4.41 9.14 -26.02
CA GLU A 273 -5.00 9.94 -27.09
C GLU A 273 -5.02 9.19 -28.42
N LYS A 274 -3.92 8.51 -28.76
CA LYS A 274 -3.80 7.73 -30.01
C LYS A 274 -4.77 6.54 -30.04
N GLU A 275 -4.81 5.77 -28.95
CA GLU A 275 -5.58 4.53 -28.87
C GLU A 275 -7.01 4.73 -28.35
N GLN A 276 -7.36 5.94 -27.89
CA GLN A 276 -8.65 6.28 -27.25
C GLN A 276 -8.99 5.36 -26.06
N TRP A 277 -7.98 4.86 -25.35
CA TRP A 277 -8.18 3.98 -24.21
C TRP A 277 -8.61 4.73 -22.97
N GLY A 278 -9.61 4.18 -22.26
CA GLY A 278 -10.12 4.70 -20.99
C GLY A 278 -9.21 4.36 -19.80
N LEU A 279 -7.90 4.63 -19.89
CA LEU A 279 -6.95 4.31 -18.82
C LEU A 279 -7.25 5.07 -17.54
N SER A 280 -7.09 4.40 -16.42
CA SER A 280 -7.30 4.95 -15.07
C SER A 280 -6.12 4.59 -14.16
N PHE A 281 -5.51 5.60 -13.54
CA PHE A 281 -4.36 5.41 -12.67
C PHE A 281 -4.64 5.87 -11.24
N THR A 282 -4.03 5.16 -10.29
CA THR A 282 -3.79 5.58 -8.92
C THR A 282 -2.30 5.80 -8.76
N ILE A 283 -1.88 6.88 -8.10
CA ILE A 283 -0.48 7.19 -7.81
C ILE A 283 -0.28 7.54 -6.34
N GLN A 284 0.96 7.51 -5.87
CA GLN A 284 1.37 7.98 -4.55
C GLN A 284 2.34 9.14 -4.69
N VAL A 285 2.15 10.21 -3.90
CA VAL A 285 2.98 11.42 -3.96
C VAL A 285 3.21 12.01 -2.57
N ASP A 286 4.24 12.86 -2.47
CA ASP A 286 4.46 13.71 -1.31
C ASP A 286 3.66 15.03 -1.38
N THR A 287 3.71 15.78 -0.30
CA THR A 287 2.99 17.06 -0.15
C THR A 287 3.57 18.23 -0.95
N LEU A 288 4.73 18.05 -1.60
CA LEU A 288 5.37 19.08 -2.44
C LEU A 288 5.12 18.87 -3.94
N CYS A 289 4.32 17.86 -4.31
CA CYS A 289 4.07 17.52 -5.72
C CYS A 289 3.48 18.69 -6.54
N HIS A 290 2.69 19.55 -5.90
CA HIS A 290 2.07 20.73 -6.53
C HIS A 290 3.08 21.82 -6.94
N LYS A 291 4.30 21.78 -6.40
CA LYS A 291 5.39 22.70 -6.76
C LYS A 291 6.13 22.30 -8.04
N LEU A 292 5.87 21.11 -8.54
CA LEU A 292 6.38 20.69 -9.85
C LEU A 292 5.52 21.32 -10.94
N PRO A 293 6.10 22.06 -11.90
CA PRO A 293 5.35 22.71 -12.96
C PRO A 293 4.51 21.70 -13.75
N ASN A 294 3.24 21.96 -13.95
CA ASN A 294 2.30 21.16 -14.75
C ASN A 294 2.10 19.70 -14.29
N PHE A 295 2.68 19.27 -13.16
CA PHE A 295 2.62 17.88 -12.70
C PHE A 295 1.18 17.40 -12.52
N ILE A 296 0.38 18.13 -11.74
CA ILE A 296 -1.01 17.77 -11.43
C ILE A 296 -1.87 17.76 -12.70
N GLU A 297 -1.67 18.74 -13.60
CA GLU A 297 -2.38 18.83 -14.86
C GLU A 297 -2.06 17.64 -15.77
N LYS A 298 -0.76 17.30 -15.94
CA LYS A 298 -0.32 16.13 -16.72
C LYS A 298 -0.83 14.83 -16.11
N CYS A 299 -0.83 14.68 -14.77
CA CYS A 299 -1.44 13.53 -14.10
C CYS A 299 -2.92 13.38 -14.48
N ALA A 300 -3.71 14.46 -14.43
CA ALA A 300 -5.13 14.41 -14.78
C ALA A 300 -5.35 14.03 -16.25
N LYS A 301 -4.55 14.58 -17.19
CA LYS A 301 -4.58 14.26 -18.63
C LYS A 301 -4.17 12.82 -18.89
N ALA A 302 -3.15 12.32 -18.23
CA ALA A 302 -2.71 10.92 -18.32
C ALA A 302 -3.78 9.92 -17.81
N GLY A 303 -4.78 10.39 -17.07
CA GLY A 303 -5.85 9.55 -16.55
C GLY A 303 -5.69 9.15 -15.09
N VAL A 304 -4.87 9.86 -14.33
CA VAL A 304 -4.85 9.73 -12.86
C VAL A 304 -6.23 10.14 -12.32
N ARG A 305 -6.85 9.25 -11.57
CA ARG A 305 -8.19 9.44 -10.98
C ARG A 305 -8.17 9.44 -9.47
N ARG A 306 -7.09 8.95 -8.88
CA ARG A 306 -6.88 8.90 -7.44
C ARG A 306 -5.40 9.15 -7.12
N CYS A 307 -5.17 9.96 -6.10
CA CYS A 307 -3.83 10.28 -5.62
C CYS A 307 -3.77 10.01 -4.11
N PHE A 308 -2.87 9.11 -3.68
CA PHE A 308 -2.54 8.95 -2.28
C PHE A 308 -1.44 9.94 -1.89
N ILE A 309 -1.62 10.61 -0.77
CA ILE A 309 -0.74 11.69 -0.28
C ILE A 309 -0.27 11.33 1.12
N GLY A 310 1.03 11.20 1.30
CA GLY A 310 1.64 11.01 2.62
C GLY A 310 1.53 12.28 3.48
N LEU A 311 0.35 12.54 4.04
CA LEU A 311 0.09 13.69 4.91
C LEU A 311 0.74 13.50 6.28
N GLU A 312 0.65 12.34 6.84
CA GLU A 312 1.14 11.79 8.10
C GLU A 312 0.59 12.48 9.34
N ASN A 313 0.67 13.79 9.45
CA ASN A 313 0.21 14.58 10.59
C ASN A 313 0.03 16.04 10.20
N ILE A 314 -0.68 16.82 11.03
CA ILE A 314 -0.78 18.29 10.93
C ILE A 314 -0.03 19.01 12.06
N ASN A 315 0.60 18.28 12.97
CA ASN A 315 1.47 18.83 14.00
C ASN A 315 2.91 18.93 13.47
N PRO A 316 3.50 20.14 13.36
CA PRO A 316 4.86 20.33 12.84
C PRO A 316 5.93 19.61 13.67
N ASP A 317 5.76 19.54 14.99
CA ASP A 317 6.75 18.92 15.89
C ASP A 317 6.76 17.41 15.71
N SER A 318 5.59 16.78 15.50
CA SER A 318 5.46 15.37 15.16
C SER A 318 6.15 15.03 13.83
N LEU A 319 5.95 15.87 12.80
CA LEU A 319 6.60 15.71 11.50
C LEU A 319 8.11 15.88 11.56
N LEU A 320 8.61 16.84 12.33
CA LEU A 320 10.04 17.05 12.54
C LEU A 320 10.69 15.89 13.30
N GLY A 321 10.02 15.40 14.35
CA GLY A 321 10.46 14.23 15.12
C GLY A 321 10.59 12.98 14.26
N ALA A 322 9.69 12.77 13.32
CA ALA A 322 9.71 11.68 12.33
C ALA A 322 10.64 11.94 11.12
N LYS A 323 11.44 13.01 11.15
CA LYS A 323 12.31 13.43 10.04
C LYS A 323 11.58 13.68 8.71
N LYS A 324 10.26 13.94 8.76
CA LYS A 324 9.42 14.23 7.59
C LYS A 324 9.44 15.72 7.22
N ARG A 325 10.62 16.26 6.98
CA ARG A 325 10.90 17.69 6.76
C ARG A 325 10.29 18.24 5.48
N GLN A 326 9.93 17.40 4.53
CA GLN A 326 9.26 17.79 3.28
C GLN A 326 7.80 18.20 3.52
N ASN A 327 7.16 17.71 4.58
CA ASN A 327 5.79 18.08 4.89
C ASN A 327 5.76 19.46 5.56
N LYS A 328 5.23 20.43 4.83
CA LYS A 328 4.98 21.78 5.34
C LYS A 328 3.48 21.99 5.39
N ILE A 329 2.94 22.13 6.58
CA ILE A 329 1.51 22.25 6.84
C ILE A 329 0.89 23.41 6.06
N THR A 330 1.65 24.50 5.89
CA THR A 330 1.26 25.69 5.12
C THR A 330 1.02 25.43 3.63
N ASP A 331 1.56 24.34 3.10
CA ASP A 331 1.43 23.97 1.68
C ASP A 331 0.27 22.97 1.45
N TYR A 332 -0.28 22.36 2.50
CA TYR A 332 -1.27 21.29 2.38
C TYR A 332 -2.55 21.71 1.66
N ARG A 333 -3.08 22.87 2.03
CA ARG A 333 -4.34 23.37 1.48
C ARG A 333 -4.20 23.72 0.00
N GLU A 334 -3.14 24.44 -0.37
CA GLU A 334 -2.82 24.79 -1.76
C GLU A 334 -2.71 23.54 -2.64
N MET A 335 -1.94 22.55 -2.19
CA MET A 335 -1.78 21.29 -2.88
C MET A 335 -3.12 20.55 -3.08
N MET A 336 -3.94 20.48 -2.03
CA MET A 336 -5.23 19.76 -2.10
C MET A 336 -6.24 20.49 -3.00
N LEU A 337 -6.25 21.82 -2.98
CA LEU A 337 -7.07 22.62 -3.90
C LEU A 337 -6.65 22.41 -5.36
N ALA A 338 -5.34 22.32 -5.64
CA ALA A 338 -4.86 22.01 -6.99
C ALA A 338 -5.34 20.62 -7.48
N TRP A 339 -5.29 19.60 -6.65
CA TRP A 339 -5.84 18.28 -6.97
C TRP A 339 -7.36 18.30 -7.17
N LYS A 340 -8.09 19.07 -6.35
CA LYS A 340 -9.53 19.29 -6.53
C LYS A 340 -9.88 19.93 -7.86
N GLN A 341 -9.15 20.99 -8.25
CA GLN A 341 -9.34 21.66 -9.55
C GLN A 341 -9.08 20.69 -10.71
N ALA A 342 -8.08 19.81 -10.57
CA ALA A 342 -7.79 18.75 -11.53
C ALA A 342 -8.81 17.60 -11.52
N LYS A 343 -9.81 17.61 -10.63
CA LYS A 343 -10.87 16.59 -10.44
C LYS A 343 -10.31 15.19 -10.12
N VAL A 344 -9.15 15.15 -9.49
CA VAL A 344 -8.50 13.93 -8.97
C VAL A 344 -8.91 13.76 -7.52
N MET A 345 -9.36 12.57 -7.16
CA MET A 345 -9.73 12.22 -5.80
C MET A 345 -8.47 12.07 -4.94
N THR A 346 -8.45 12.73 -3.78
CA THR A 346 -7.33 12.69 -2.85
C THR A 346 -7.61 11.74 -1.70
N VAL A 347 -6.59 10.94 -1.35
CA VAL A 347 -6.57 10.07 -0.17
C VAL A 347 -5.35 10.44 0.65
N GLY A 348 -5.51 10.83 1.90
CA GLY A 348 -4.40 11.16 2.80
C GLY A 348 -4.11 10.02 3.75
N GLY A 349 -2.84 9.67 3.92
CA GLY A 349 -2.38 8.83 5.02
C GLY A 349 -2.14 9.68 6.26
N TYR A 350 -2.71 9.29 7.40
CA TYR A 350 -2.57 9.97 8.67
C TYR A 350 -2.14 9.00 9.78
N ILE A 351 -1.00 9.27 10.39
CA ILE A 351 -0.41 8.40 11.41
C ILE A 351 -0.77 8.92 12.79
N LEU A 352 -1.25 8.05 13.66
CA LEU A 352 -1.60 8.31 15.05
C LEU A 352 -0.57 7.68 15.99
N GLY A 353 -0.18 8.42 17.04
CA GLY A 353 0.73 7.95 18.05
C GLY A 353 2.15 8.48 17.92
N PHE A 354 2.33 9.66 17.34
CA PHE A 354 3.58 10.38 17.53
C PHE A 354 3.78 10.74 19.01
N PRO A 355 5.02 10.88 19.50
CA PRO A 355 5.30 11.04 20.93
C PRO A 355 4.52 12.15 21.64
N ASN A 356 4.09 13.18 20.90
CA ASN A 356 3.33 14.32 21.45
C ASN A 356 1.81 14.12 21.37
N ASP A 357 1.33 13.06 20.77
CA ASP A 357 -0.10 12.83 20.59
C ASP A 357 -0.78 12.49 21.92
N THR A 358 -2.03 12.95 22.05
CA THR A 358 -2.98 12.61 23.10
C THR A 358 -4.34 12.31 22.46
N PRO A 359 -5.26 11.60 23.12
CA PRO A 359 -6.59 11.37 22.58
C PRO A 359 -7.31 12.67 22.18
N ALA A 360 -7.12 13.74 22.97
CA ALA A 360 -7.73 15.04 22.71
C ALA A 360 -7.12 15.73 21.50
N SER A 361 -5.78 15.73 21.36
CA SER A 361 -5.11 16.35 20.20
C SER A 361 -5.47 15.64 18.90
N ILE A 362 -5.52 14.31 18.88
CA ILE A 362 -5.92 13.52 17.72
C ILE A 362 -7.32 13.92 17.22
N VAL A 363 -8.31 14.02 18.13
CA VAL A 363 -9.68 14.42 17.75
C VAL A 363 -9.73 15.86 17.26
N HIS A 364 -8.98 16.74 17.90
CA HIS A 364 -8.87 18.14 17.48
C HIS A 364 -8.29 18.25 16.06
N ASP A 365 -7.18 17.60 15.79
CA ASP A 365 -6.50 17.62 14.51
C ASP A 365 -7.40 17.10 13.37
N ILE A 366 -8.16 16.02 13.63
CA ILE A 366 -9.10 15.48 12.64
C ILE A 366 -10.21 16.49 12.33
N LYS A 367 -10.72 17.24 13.31
CA LYS A 367 -11.71 18.31 13.09
C LYS A 367 -11.12 19.45 12.27
N VAL A 368 -9.89 19.86 12.57
CA VAL A 368 -9.17 20.87 11.78
C VAL A 368 -9.03 20.40 10.32
N ILE A 369 -8.64 19.15 10.10
CA ILE A 369 -8.58 18.56 8.74
C ILE A 369 -9.96 18.59 8.06
N GLN A 370 -11.02 18.22 8.77
CA GLN A 370 -12.38 18.24 8.23
C GLN A 370 -12.83 19.63 7.79
N ASP A 371 -12.53 20.65 8.58
CA ASP A 371 -13.03 22.00 8.38
C ASP A 371 -12.16 22.81 7.41
N GLU A 372 -10.85 22.56 7.36
CA GLU A 372 -9.89 23.42 6.69
C GLU A 372 -9.19 22.80 5.47
N LEU A 373 -9.18 21.46 5.35
CA LEU A 373 -8.55 20.78 4.21
C LEU A 373 -9.57 20.14 3.28
N PRO A 374 -9.50 20.37 1.96
CA PRO A 374 -10.46 19.79 1.00
C PRO A 374 -10.12 18.36 0.59
N ILE A 375 -9.60 17.56 1.52
CA ILE A 375 -9.27 16.14 1.27
C ILE A 375 -10.53 15.29 1.15
N ASP A 376 -10.52 14.28 0.27
CA ASP A 376 -11.69 13.44 0.03
C ASP A 376 -11.80 12.29 1.02
N LEU A 377 -10.68 11.60 1.24
CA LEU A 377 -10.60 10.45 2.11
C LEU A 377 -9.37 10.56 3.00
N LEU A 378 -9.45 10.04 4.21
CA LEU A 378 -8.35 10.00 5.16
C LEU A 378 -8.21 8.57 5.69
N GLU A 379 -7.03 8.01 5.61
CA GLU A 379 -6.68 6.71 6.17
C GLU A 379 -5.88 6.90 7.44
N PHE A 380 -6.21 6.14 8.47
CA PHE A 380 -5.54 6.22 9.76
C PHE A 380 -4.68 5.00 10.00
N PHE A 381 -3.47 5.22 10.50
CA PHE A 381 -2.50 4.18 10.82
C PHE A 381 -1.98 4.37 12.24
N PHE A 382 -1.75 3.28 12.96
CA PHE A 382 -0.89 3.35 14.13
C PHE A 382 0.56 3.59 13.71
N LEU A 383 1.28 4.42 14.47
CA LEU A 383 2.73 4.54 14.34
C LEU A 383 3.36 3.21 14.77
N THR A 384 3.60 2.35 13.80
CA THR A 384 4.14 1.01 14.02
C THR A 384 5.63 1.01 13.69
N PRO A 385 6.52 0.59 14.60
CA PRO A 385 7.94 0.43 14.33
C PRO A 385 8.17 -0.79 13.43
N LEU A 386 7.98 -0.60 12.12
CA LEU A 386 8.09 -1.69 11.16
C LEU A 386 9.55 -2.18 11.05
N PRO A 387 9.80 -3.49 11.11
CA PRO A 387 11.11 -4.06 10.83
C PRO A 387 11.71 -3.52 9.53
N GLY A 388 12.94 -2.99 9.60
CA GLY A 388 13.57 -2.27 8.50
C GLY A 388 13.48 -0.75 8.56
N SER A 389 12.69 -0.17 9.49
CA SER A 389 12.67 1.27 9.75
C SER A 389 13.75 1.69 10.76
N GLU A 390 14.09 2.98 10.75
CA GLU A 390 15.01 3.56 11.75
C GLU A 390 14.38 3.53 13.14
N ASP A 391 13.06 3.73 13.25
CA ASP A 391 12.33 3.67 14.52
C ASP A 391 12.42 2.28 15.13
N HIS A 392 12.21 1.21 14.35
CA HIS A 392 12.38 -0.17 14.82
C HIS A 392 13.80 -0.43 15.31
N LYS A 393 14.82 -0.07 14.51
CA LYS A 393 16.23 -0.22 14.89
C LYS A 393 16.55 0.49 16.20
N THR A 394 16.02 1.72 16.37
CA THR A 394 16.28 2.53 17.56
C THR A 394 15.64 1.93 18.80
N LEU A 395 14.39 1.46 18.71
CA LEU A 395 13.69 0.81 19.80
C LEU A 395 14.33 -0.53 20.17
N TYR A 396 14.70 -1.33 19.17
CA TYR A 396 15.43 -2.59 19.36
C TYR A 396 16.76 -2.37 20.11
N ALA A 397 17.58 -1.41 19.67
CA ALA A 397 18.86 -1.09 20.31
C ALA A 397 18.72 -0.57 21.75
N LYS A 398 17.59 0.06 22.08
CA LYS A 398 17.26 0.53 23.44
C LYS A 398 16.64 -0.56 24.30
N GLY A 399 16.38 -1.74 23.78
CA GLY A 399 15.69 -2.82 24.49
C GLY A 399 14.23 -2.49 24.87
N VAL A 400 13.57 -1.61 24.10
CA VAL A 400 12.15 -1.29 24.31
C VAL A 400 11.31 -2.50 23.90
N ALA A 401 10.40 -2.90 24.78
CA ALA A 401 9.49 -4.01 24.50
C ALA A 401 8.55 -3.67 23.35
N MET A 402 8.55 -4.50 22.32
CA MET A 402 7.63 -4.46 21.18
C MET A 402 6.79 -5.75 21.19
N ASP A 403 5.57 -5.71 20.64
CA ASP A 403 4.71 -6.90 20.60
C ASP A 403 5.43 -8.02 19.80
N PRO A 404 5.62 -9.22 20.40
CA PRO A 404 6.33 -10.31 19.74
C PRO A 404 5.53 -10.96 18.60
N ASP A 405 4.22 -10.73 18.54
CA ASP A 405 3.37 -11.25 17.47
C ASP A 405 3.44 -10.35 16.22
N LEU A 406 4.29 -10.74 15.28
CA LEU A 406 4.44 -10.01 14.02
C LEU A 406 3.14 -9.86 13.24
N ASN A 407 2.12 -10.72 13.47
CA ASN A 407 0.81 -10.59 12.82
C ASN A 407 0.11 -9.26 13.12
N LYS A 408 0.48 -8.60 14.22
CA LYS A 408 -0.08 -7.29 14.62
C LYS A 408 0.63 -6.09 14.00
N TYR A 409 1.69 -6.31 13.21
CA TYR A 409 2.39 -5.23 12.49
C TYR A 409 1.67 -4.89 11.18
N ASP A 410 0.34 -4.77 11.29
CA ASP A 410 -0.61 -4.55 10.20
C ASP A 410 -1.12 -3.10 10.12
N LEU A 411 -0.53 -2.18 10.91
CA LEU A 411 -0.90 -0.78 11.02
C LEU A 411 -2.30 -0.52 11.64
N ASP A 412 -2.97 -1.58 12.13
CA ASP A 412 -4.30 -1.56 12.75
C ASP A 412 -4.27 -2.00 14.23
N HIS A 413 -3.06 -2.34 14.74
CA HIS A 413 -2.82 -2.74 16.12
C HIS A 413 -1.68 -1.94 16.76
N VAL A 414 -1.79 -1.72 18.08
CA VAL A 414 -0.72 -1.14 18.88
C VAL A 414 0.34 -2.20 19.18
N THR A 415 1.58 -1.96 18.75
CA THR A 415 2.72 -2.89 18.87
C THR A 415 3.82 -2.41 19.83
N VAL A 416 3.72 -1.20 20.36
CA VAL A 416 4.70 -0.59 21.26
C VAL A 416 3.99 0.31 22.27
N GLU A 417 4.59 0.55 23.43
CA GLU A 417 4.08 1.51 24.41
C GLU A 417 4.20 2.95 23.93
N HIS A 418 3.23 3.79 24.30
CA HIS A 418 3.23 5.22 24.00
C HIS A 418 3.47 6.04 25.28
N SER A 419 4.22 7.15 25.18
CA SER A 419 4.60 7.97 26.33
C SER A 419 3.43 8.67 27.02
N ASN A 420 2.38 9.04 26.28
CA ASN A 420 1.26 9.88 26.76
C ASN A 420 -0.09 9.17 26.72
N MET A 421 -0.16 7.94 26.26
CA MET A 421 -1.40 7.17 26.13
C MET A 421 -1.16 5.73 26.57
N SER A 422 -2.05 5.17 27.34
CA SER A 422 -2.13 3.72 27.51
C SER A 422 -2.55 3.06 26.21
N LYS A 423 -2.30 1.76 26.07
CA LYS A 423 -2.72 0.99 24.89
C LYS A 423 -4.22 1.16 24.61
N ALA A 424 -5.05 1.06 25.64
CA ALA A 424 -6.50 1.20 25.51
C ALA A 424 -6.94 2.61 25.07
N GLU A 425 -6.29 3.65 25.56
CA GLU A 425 -6.56 5.03 25.13
C GLU A 425 -6.17 5.24 23.67
N TRP A 426 -5.03 4.69 23.26
CA TRP A 426 -4.57 4.82 21.87
C TRP A 426 -5.49 4.07 20.90
N GLU A 427 -5.88 2.82 21.22
CA GLU A 427 -6.86 2.05 20.45
C GLU A 427 -8.23 2.75 20.38
N CYS A 428 -8.67 3.36 21.49
CA CYS A 428 -9.89 4.16 21.52
C CYS A 428 -9.78 5.42 20.65
N ALA A 429 -8.65 6.14 20.73
CA ALA A 429 -8.40 7.32 19.91
C ALA A 429 -8.38 6.99 18.39
N TYR A 430 -7.78 5.86 18.05
CA TYR A 430 -7.78 5.35 16.66
C TYR A 430 -9.20 5.09 16.15
N LYS A 431 -10.01 4.37 16.90
CA LYS A 431 -11.42 4.14 16.56
C LYS A 431 -12.21 5.44 16.45
N LEU A 432 -11.99 6.37 17.39
CA LEU A 432 -12.64 7.67 17.39
C LEU A 432 -12.21 8.53 16.18
N ALA A 433 -10.97 8.37 15.69
CA ALA A 433 -10.50 9.01 14.48
C ALA A 433 -11.34 8.61 13.25
N TRP A 434 -11.54 7.30 13.07
CA TRP A 434 -12.41 6.77 12.01
C TRP A 434 -13.85 7.27 12.14
N ASP A 435 -14.44 7.20 13.32
CA ASP A 435 -15.82 7.62 13.57
C ASP A 435 -16.01 9.13 13.36
N THR A 436 -15.02 9.95 13.74
CA THR A 436 -15.05 11.41 13.58
C THR A 436 -14.97 11.78 12.11
N TYR A 437 -13.95 11.31 11.40
CA TYR A 437 -13.75 11.68 10.00
C TYR A 437 -14.90 11.18 9.13
N TYR A 438 -15.31 9.91 9.28
CA TYR A 438 -16.41 9.31 8.52
C TYR A 438 -17.79 9.51 9.19
N SER A 439 -17.98 10.60 9.95
CA SER A 439 -19.31 11.02 10.39
C SER A 439 -20.21 11.31 9.19
N TRP A 440 -21.51 11.08 9.31
CA TRP A 440 -22.45 11.30 8.22
C TRP A 440 -22.45 12.75 7.71
N ARG A 441 -22.28 13.70 8.63
CA ARG A 441 -22.16 15.13 8.30
C ARG A 441 -20.93 15.37 7.42
N HIS A 442 -19.78 14.82 7.79
CA HIS A 442 -18.55 15.07 7.03
C HIS A 442 -18.56 14.35 5.67
N ILE A 443 -19.11 13.12 5.59
CA ILE A 443 -19.30 12.45 4.29
C ILE A 443 -20.18 13.29 3.36
N GLU A 444 -21.28 13.89 3.85
CA GLU A 444 -22.09 14.82 3.05
C GLU A 444 -21.26 16.02 2.60
N THR A 445 -20.47 16.62 3.51
CA THR A 445 -19.56 17.74 3.20
C THR A 445 -18.58 17.38 2.07
N VAL A 446 -17.92 16.24 2.16
CA VAL A 446 -16.97 15.78 1.11
C VAL A 446 -17.70 15.57 -0.23
N MET A 447 -18.89 14.98 -0.22
CA MET A 447 -19.72 14.83 -1.43
C MET A 447 -20.11 16.20 -2.03
N ARG A 448 -20.48 17.19 -1.19
CA ARG A 448 -20.79 18.56 -1.62
C ARG A 448 -19.57 19.28 -2.21
N ARG A 449 -18.41 19.15 -1.55
CA ARG A 449 -17.13 19.68 -2.06
C ARG A 449 -16.80 19.08 -3.43
N SER A 450 -16.95 17.75 -3.57
CA SER A 450 -16.72 17.06 -4.86
C SER A 450 -17.70 17.53 -5.94
N ALA A 451 -18.98 17.73 -5.61
CA ALA A 451 -19.96 18.26 -6.56
C ALA A 451 -19.65 19.68 -7.00
N ALA A 452 -19.27 20.57 -6.07
CA ALA A 452 -18.95 21.96 -6.33
C ALA A 452 -17.75 22.12 -7.27
N THR A 453 -16.74 21.23 -7.16
CA THR A 453 -15.53 21.26 -7.98
C THR A 453 -15.64 20.42 -9.26
N GLY A 454 -16.84 19.90 -9.59
CA GLY A 454 -17.04 19.07 -10.78
C GLY A 454 -16.44 17.66 -10.68
N GLY A 455 -16.14 17.20 -9.47
CA GLY A 455 -15.66 15.86 -9.18
C GLY A 455 -16.76 14.79 -9.24
N ASN A 456 -16.40 13.54 -9.04
CA ASN A 456 -17.31 12.40 -9.16
C ASN A 456 -17.88 11.95 -7.80
N VAL A 457 -19.07 12.48 -7.43
CA VAL A 457 -19.79 12.11 -6.20
C VAL A 457 -20.05 10.60 -6.09
N GLY A 458 -20.24 9.90 -7.22
CA GLY A 458 -20.44 8.44 -7.23
C GLY A 458 -19.20 7.69 -6.79
N LYS A 459 -18.01 8.13 -7.20
CA LYS A 459 -16.73 7.57 -6.72
C LYS A 459 -16.53 7.85 -5.23
N ILE A 460 -16.77 9.10 -4.78
CA ILE A 460 -16.71 9.43 -3.34
C ILE A 460 -17.63 8.50 -2.54
N LYS A 461 -18.88 8.30 -3.00
CA LYS A 461 -19.83 7.37 -2.37
C LYS A 461 -19.24 5.95 -2.24
N THR A 462 -18.65 5.43 -3.31
CA THR A 462 -18.11 4.07 -3.33
C THR A 462 -16.94 3.93 -2.34
N TYR A 463 -16.02 4.88 -2.33
CA TYR A 463 -14.89 4.82 -1.39
C TYR A 463 -15.31 5.11 0.05
N ALA A 464 -16.25 6.04 0.27
CA ALA A 464 -16.83 6.26 1.60
C ALA A 464 -17.51 4.99 2.14
N LEU A 465 -18.13 4.17 1.28
CA LEU A 465 -18.67 2.87 1.68
C LEU A 465 -17.57 1.97 2.26
N TYR A 466 -16.43 1.86 1.56
CA TYR A 466 -15.32 1.02 2.01
C TYR A 466 -14.68 1.57 3.30
N PHE A 467 -14.28 2.82 3.30
CA PHE A 467 -13.56 3.43 4.42
C PHE A 467 -14.41 3.52 5.70
N LYS A 468 -15.71 3.76 5.59
CA LYS A 468 -16.61 3.74 6.75
C LYS A 468 -17.00 2.32 7.18
N GLY A 469 -16.95 1.34 6.28
CA GLY A 469 -17.49 0.00 6.52
C GLY A 469 -16.47 -1.01 7.01
N TYR A 470 -15.22 -1.01 6.50
CA TYR A 470 -14.30 -2.11 6.79
C TYR A 470 -13.96 -2.24 8.27
N HIS A 471 -13.51 -1.17 8.90
CA HIS A 471 -13.13 -1.22 10.31
C HIS A 471 -14.28 -1.69 11.23
N PRO A 472 -15.51 -1.11 11.19
CA PRO A 472 -16.57 -1.55 12.11
C PRO A 472 -17.31 -2.83 11.69
N ILE A 473 -17.26 -3.27 10.42
CA ILE A 473 -18.01 -4.44 9.94
C ILE A 473 -17.10 -5.66 9.78
N GLU A 474 -15.93 -5.47 9.17
CA GLU A 474 -15.01 -6.56 8.85
C GLU A 474 -13.87 -6.69 9.86
N HIS A 475 -13.64 -5.66 10.68
CA HIS A 475 -12.54 -5.59 11.64
C HIS A 475 -11.15 -5.76 10.99
N VAL A 476 -10.98 -5.05 9.87
CA VAL A 476 -9.71 -4.97 9.14
C VAL A 476 -9.52 -3.54 8.64
N HIS A 477 -8.27 -3.16 8.43
CA HIS A 477 -7.95 -1.90 7.78
C HIS A 477 -8.48 -1.88 6.33
N PRO A 478 -8.96 -0.73 5.78
CA PRO A 478 -9.46 -0.65 4.40
C PRO A 478 -8.48 -1.14 3.33
N LEU A 479 -7.16 -0.97 3.53
CA LEU A 479 -6.13 -1.48 2.61
C LEU A 479 -6.08 -3.01 2.53
N GLU A 480 -6.54 -3.71 3.58
CA GLU A 480 -6.61 -5.17 3.66
C GLU A 480 -8.00 -5.72 3.29
N GLY A 481 -8.89 -4.81 2.94
CA GLY A 481 -10.27 -5.12 2.62
C GLY A 481 -10.45 -5.82 1.27
N GLY A 482 -11.65 -6.35 1.06
CA GLY A 482 -12.05 -7.01 -0.17
C GLY A 482 -13.56 -7.25 -0.21
N VAL A 483 -14.04 -7.81 -1.29
CA VAL A 483 -15.47 -8.13 -1.46
C VAL A 483 -15.72 -9.54 -0.93
N LEU A 484 -16.65 -9.69 -0.01
CA LEU A 484 -17.10 -10.94 0.60
C LEU A 484 -15.97 -11.73 1.28
N ARG A 485 -15.93 -11.65 2.61
CA ARG A 485 -14.95 -12.37 3.44
C ARG A 485 -15.19 -13.89 3.36
N LEU A 486 -14.14 -14.64 3.04
CA LEU A 486 -14.14 -16.10 3.03
C LEU A 486 -13.36 -16.62 4.24
N LYS A 487 -13.96 -17.52 5.04
CA LYS A 487 -13.27 -18.21 6.14
C LYS A 487 -13.32 -19.71 5.87
N ASP A 488 -12.17 -20.38 6.05
CA ASP A 488 -12.08 -21.83 6.05
C ASP A 488 -11.78 -22.33 7.47
N ARG A 489 -12.55 -23.27 7.96
CA ARG A 489 -12.43 -23.83 9.31
C ARG A 489 -11.04 -24.41 9.60
N HIS A 490 -10.38 -24.95 8.58
CA HIS A 490 -9.06 -25.57 8.70
C HIS A 490 -7.90 -24.60 8.52
N GLU A 491 -8.15 -23.40 8.02
CA GLU A 491 -7.13 -22.36 7.82
C GLU A 491 -7.08 -21.41 9.03
N ARG A 492 -6.70 -21.96 10.16
CA ARG A 492 -6.52 -21.26 11.44
C ARG A 492 -5.08 -21.40 11.92
N ARG A 493 -4.59 -20.43 12.70
CA ARG A 493 -3.23 -20.49 13.29
C ARG A 493 -3.02 -21.85 13.97
N PRO A 494 -1.86 -22.50 13.76
CA PRO A 494 -1.64 -23.90 14.21
C PRO A 494 -1.79 -24.15 15.70
N HIS A 495 -1.53 -23.13 16.56
CA HIS A 495 -1.70 -23.25 18.00
C HIS A 495 -3.16 -23.11 18.47
N LEU A 496 -4.07 -22.73 17.60
CA LEU A 496 -5.49 -22.63 17.89
C LEU A 496 -6.24 -23.89 17.43
N PRO A 497 -7.17 -24.41 18.22
CA PRO A 497 -7.90 -25.61 17.84
C PRO A 497 -8.80 -25.36 16.62
N VAL A 498 -8.92 -26.36 15.76
CA VAL A 498 -9.91 -26.36 14.67
C VAL A 498 -11.30 -26.48 15.29
N GLU A 499 -12.15 -25.47 15.05
CA GLU A 499 -13.50 -25.48 15.61
C GLU A 499 -14.35 -26.61 15.04
N PRO A 500 -15.22 -27.24 15.86
CA PRO A 500 -16.18 -28.23 15.38
C PRO A 500 -17.08 -27.66 14.26
N ALA A 501 -17.37 -28.45 13.23
CA ALA A 501 -18.15 -28.00 12.08
C ALA A 501 -19.54 -27.48 12.47
N TRP A 502 -20.20 -28.15 13.44
CA TRP A 502 -21.53 -27.79 13.92
C TRP A 502 -21.60 -26.44 14.66
N LEU A 503 -20.43 -25.94 15.16
CA LEU A 503 -20.31 -24.63 15.79
C LEU A 503 -19.86 -23.58 14.78
N PHE A 504 -18.86 -23.92 13.95
CA PHE A 504 -18.26 -22.99 12.97
C PHE A 504 -19.26 -22.53 11.92
N TYR A 505 -19.93 -23.46 11.22
CA TYR A 505 -20.78 -23.07 10.08
C TYR A 505 -21.99 -22.23 10.47
N PRO A 506 -22.79 -22.56 11.50
CA PRO A 506 -23.90 -21.70 11.91
C PRO A 506 -23.43 -20.30 12.32
N ARG A 507 -22.33 -20.22 13.07
CA ARG A 507 -21.74 -18.92 13.46
C ARG A 507 -21.25 -18.13 12.26
N TYR A 508 -20.53 -18.76 11.34
CA TYR A 508 -20.02 -18.12 10.12
C TYR A 508 -21.15 -17.58 9.24
N PHE A 509 -22.20 -18.34 9.00
CA PHE A 509 -23.33 -17.91 8.20
C PHE A 509 -24.13 -16.78 8.91
N ALA A 510 -24.35 -16.87 10.21
CA ALA A 510 -24.99 -15.83 10.97
C ALA A 510 -24.19 -14.50 10.92
N GLN A 511 -22.88 -14.57 11.18
CA GLN A 511 -21.99 -13.40 11.10
C GLN A 511 -22.00 -12.80 9.67
N THR A 512 -21.89 -13.63 8.64
CA THR A 512 -21.89 -13.19 7.23
C THR A 512 -23.21 -12.51 6.88
N SER A 513 -24.35 -13.06 7.34
CA SER A 513 -25.68 -12.45 7.12
C SER A 513 -25.79 -11.09 7.81
N VAL A 514 -25.37 -10.98 9.07
CA VAL A 514 -25.36 -9.70 9.80
C VAL A 514 -24.46 -8.68 9.08
N LYS A 515 -23.27 -9.07 8.64
CA LYS A 515 -22.37 -8.20 7.88
C LYS A 515 -23.02 -7.74 6.57
N ALA A 516 -23.65 -8.65 5.82
CA ALA A 516 -24.34 -8.31 4.58
C ALA A 516 -25.45 -7.27 4.80
N VAL A 517 -26.25 -7.41 5.86
CA VAL A 517 -27.28 -6.42 6.23
C VAL A 517 -26.66 -5.07 6.59
N ARG A 518 -25.56 -5.06 7.35
CA ARG A 518 -24.85 -3.82 7.71
C ARG A 518 -24.28 -3.12 6.48
N TRP A 519 -23.65 -3.87 5.56
CA TRP A 519 -23.15 -3.35 4.28
C TRP A 519 -24.27 -2.79 3.41
N ALA A 520 -25.39 -3.51 3.27
CA ALA A 520 -26.56 -3.05 2.51
C ALA A 520 -27.15 -1.77 3.11
N THR A 521 -27.31 -1.71 4.43
CA THR A 521 -27.83 -0.51 5.13
C THR A 521 -26.91 0.70 4.91
N LEU A 522 -25.59 0.49 5.03
CA LEU A 522 -24.60 1.53 4.77
C LEU A 522 -24.66 2.02 3.31
N ALA A 523 -24.73 1.09 2.36
CA ALA A 523 -24.79 1.40 0.92
C ALA A 523 -26.07 2.18 0.57
N ILE A 524 -27.24 1.77 1.09
CA ILE A 524 -28.52 2.47 0.87
C ILE A 524 -28.44 3.90 1.41
N ARG A 525 -27.93 4.09 2.60
CA ARG A 525 -27.81 5.41 3.21
C ARG A 525 -26.86 6.32 2.45
N LEU A 526 -25.72 5.79 1.99
CA LEU A 526 -24.76 6.53 1.15
C LEU A 526 -25.34 6.85 -0.23
N GLU A 527 -26.12 5.95 -0.83
CA GLU A 527 -26.82 6.20 -2.09
C GLU A 527 -27.84 7.33 -1.93
N TRP A 528 -28.63 7.29 -0.87
CA TRP A 528 -29.59 8.36 -0.56
C TRP A 528 -28.88 9.72 -0.41
N LEU A 529 -27.75 9.75 0.32
CA LEU A 529 -26.96 10.95 0.53
C LEU A 529 -26.38 11.48 -0.79
N ALA A 530 -25.84 10.59 -1.62
CA ALA A 530 -25.29 10.96 -2.92
C ALA A 530 -26.37 11.51 -3.87
N ARG A 531 -27.59 10.92 -3.86
CA ARG A 531 -28.75 11.45 -4.61
C ARG A 531 -29.15 12.83 -4.11
N LYS A 532 -29.26 13.02 -2.79
CA LYS A 532 -29.54 14.33 -2.18
C LYS A 532 -28.58 15.41 -2.67
N VAL A 533 -27.25 15.12 -2.64
CA VAL A 533 -26.24 16.07 -3.11
C VAL A 533 -26.32 16.32 -4.61
N LYS A 534 -26.54 15.29 -5.43
CA LYS A 534 -26.65 15.44 -6.89
C LYS A 534 -27.88 16.20 -7.34
N SER A 535 -29.01 16.06 -6.62
CA SER A 535 -30.27 16.76 -6.94
C SER A 535 -30.33 18.18 -6.40
N ASP A 536 -29.37 18.62 -5.58
CA ASP A 536 -29.33 19.98 -5.03
C ASP A 536 -29.05 20.99 -6.17
N PRO A 537 -29.97 21.92 -6.49
CA PRO A 537 -29.76 22.95 -7.50
C PRO A 537 -28.59 23.89 -7.20
N GLN A 538 -28.25 24.03 -5.92
CA GLN A 538 -27.17 24.89 -5.44
C GLN A 538 -25.80 24.16 -5.35
N ARG A 539 -25.72 22.87 -5.74
CA ARG A 539 -24.51 22.03 -5.56
C ARG A 539 -23.23 22.61 -6.14
N LEU A 540 -23.31 23.34 -7.24
CA LEU A 540 -22.17 23.98 -7.90
C LEU A 540 -21.73 25.27 -7.21
N LYS A 541 -22.58 25.85 -6.36
CA LYS A 541 -22.28 27.08 -5.60
C LYS A 541 -21.86 26.78 -4.16
N TYR A 542 -21.78 25.50 -3.80
CA TYR A 542 -21.36 25.13 -2.46
C TYR A 542 -19.93 25.60 -2.20
N MET A 543 -19.76 26.32 -1.12
CA MET A 543 -18.48 26.84 -0.65
C MET A 543 -18.41 26.68 0.87
N ASP A 544 -17.28 26.23 1.36
CA ASP A 544 -16.94 26.21 2.78
C ASP A 544 -15.48 26.64 2.96
N GLN A 545 -15.01 26.69 4.21
CA GLN A 545 -13.67 27.16 4.55
C GLN A 545 -12.58 26.37 3.80
N ALA A 546 -12.73 25.05 3.65
CA ALA A 546 -11.76 24.21 2.96
C ALA A 546 -11.64 24.52 1.46
N LEU A 547 -12.71 25.00 0.81
CA LEU A 547 -12.73 25.31 -0.62
C LEU A 547 -12.36 26.77 -0.92
N THR A 548 -12.28 27.67 0.08
CA THR A 548 -11.90 29.07 -0.18
C THR A 548 -10.45 29.16 -0.70
N PRO A 549 -10.16 30.06 -1.66
CA PRO A 549 -8.80 30.25 -2.16
C PRO A 549 -7.83 30.73 -1.06
N VAL A 550 -6.56 30.33 -1.19
CA VAL A 550 -5.49 30.70 -0.24
C VAL A 550 -4.99 32.12 -0.55
N VAL A 551 -5.80 33.15 -0.37
CA VAL A 551 -5.38 34.50 -0.77
C VAL A 551 -5.01 35.41 0.40
N ASN A 552 -5.63 35.35 1.57
CA ASN A 552 -5.29 36.17 2.75
C ASN A 552 -5.77 35.60 4.10
N GLU A 553 -6.29 34.38 4.16
CA GLU A 553 -6.89 33.82 5.38
C GLU A 553 -5.94 32.96 6.22
N VAL A 554 -4.67 32.89 5.85
CA VAL A 554 -3.64 32.07 6.51
C VAL A 554 -3.54 32.38 8.02
N GLU A 555 -3.86 33.61 8.42
CA GLU A 555 -3.78 34.04 9.81
C GLU A 555 -4.93 33.51 10.70
N ASN A 556 -6.06 33.12 10.12
CA ASN A 556 -7.27 32.74 10.86
C ASN A 556 -7.53 31.21 10.92
N LEU A 557 -6.73 30.39 10.24
CA LEU A 557 -6.89 28.94 10.25
C LEU A 557 -6.28 28.31 11.50
N GLU A 558 -6.99 27.37 12.13
CA GLU A 558 -6.49 26.58 13.25
C GLU A 558 -5.24 25.79 12.86
N LEU A 559 -5.18 25.33 11.59
CA LEU A 559 -4.03 24.65 11.00
C LEU A 559 -2.70 25.41 11.18
N TYR A 560 -2.76 26.75 11.28
CA TYR A 560 -1.57 27.62 11.37
C TYR A 560 -1.34 28.21 12.75
N LYS A 561 -2.16 27.91 13.74
CA LYS A 561 -2.05 28.49 15.09
C LYS A 561 -0.95 27.88 15.96
N THR A 562 -0.30 26.81 15.52
CA THR A 562 0.83 26.26 16.27
C THR A 562 2.02 27.22 16.22
N ARG A 563 2.82 27.26 17.31
CA ARG A 563 4.00 28.14 17.41
C ARG A 563 5.00 27.92 16.25
N SER A 564 5.19 26.66 15.84
CA SER A 564 6.07 26.28 14.73
C SER A 564 5.53 26.73 13.37
N SER A 565 4.21 26.65 13.17
CA SER A 565 3.55 27.14 11.95
C SER A 565 3.62 28.66 11.84
N GLN A 566 3.45 29.39 12.94
CA GLN A 566 3.57 30.84 12.96
C GLN A 566 5.00 31.30 12.64
N ALA A 567 6.01 30.69 13.25
CA ALA A 567 7.42 31.02 12.96
C ALA A 567 7.77 30.79 11.47
N PHE A 568 7.21 29.74 10.84
CA PHE A 568 7.40 29.50 9.41
C PHE A 568 6.70 30.55 8.53
N LEU A 569 5.50 30.96 8.89
CA LEU A 569 4.75 31.99 8.18
C LEU A 569 5.47 33.36 8.24
N ASP A 570 6.02 33.69 9.40
CA ASP A 570 6.80 34.93 9.59
C ASP A 570 8.06 34.90 8.71
N GLN A 571 8.77 33.75 8.68
CA GLN A 571 9.94 33.62 7.81
C GLN A 571 9.56 33.73 6.31
N ARG A 572 8.43 33.18 5.89
CA ARG A 572 7.94 33.30 4.51
C ARG A 572 7.60 34.75 4.15
N ARG A 573 6.92 35.50 5.03
CA ARG A 573 6.65 36.93 4.83
C ARG A 573 7.94 37.72 4.63
N HIS A 574 8.94 37.52 5.49
CA HIS A 574 10.22 38.19 5.34
C HIS A 574 10.93 37.91 4.01
N ILE A 575 10.83 36.66 3.52
CA ILE A 575 11.39 36.29 2.21
C ILE A 575 10.62 36.98 1.06
N GLU A 576 9.29 36.99 1.12
CA GLU A 576 8.43 37.60 0.10
C GLU A 576 8.62 39.15 0.07
N GLU A 577 8.73 39.80 1.23
CA GLU A 577 9.04 41.21 1.36
C GLU A 577 10.43 41.56 0.81
N ALA A 578 11.43 40.75 1.10
CA ALA A 578 12.77 40.89 0.57
C ALA A 578 12.84 40.68 -0.97
N GLN A 579 11.99 39.83 -1.52
CA GLN A 579 11.87 39.65 -2.98
C GLN A 579 11.14 40.81 -3.65
N LYS A 580 10.06 41.33 -3.04
CA LYS A 580 9.33 42.49 -3.54
C LYS A 580 10.21 43.76 -3.53
N SER A 581 10.99 43.97 -2.48
CA SER A 581 11.92 45.09 -2.40
C SER A 581 13.05 45.02 -3.45
N LYS A 582 13.49 43.84 -3.83
CA LYS A 582 14.47 43.65 -4.93
C LYS A 582 13.88 43.87 -6.32
N VAL A 583 12.58 43.67 -6.51
CA VAL A 583 11.88 43.92 -7.79
C VAL A 583 11.58 45.40 -7.95
N VAL A 584 11.31 46.15 -6.86
CA VAL A 584 11.07 47.60 -6.86
C VAL A 584 12.39 48.39 -7.01
N ALA A 585 13.52 47.77 -6.66
CA ALA A 585 14.85 48.39 -6.77
C ALA A 585 15.57 48.12 -8.12
N ARG A 586 14.91 47.42 -9.02
CA ARG A 586 15.28 47.25 -10.44
C ARG A 586 14.33 48.02 -11.35
#